data_b550cffbbed5b9585d7635f4fbdb1a2d
#
_entry.id   b550cffbbed5b9585d7635f4fbdb1a2d
#
_cell.length_a   1.000
_cell.length_b   1.000
_cell.length_c   1.000
_cell.angle_alpha   90.00
_cell.angle_beta   90.00
_cell.angle_gamma   90.00
#
_symmetry.space_group_name_H-M   'P 1'
#
loop_
_entity.id
_entity.type
_entity.pdbx_description
1 polymer ?
#
loop_
_entity_poly.entity_id
_entity_poly.type
_entity_poly.pdbx_seq_one_letter_code
_entity_poly.pdbx_strand_id
1 'polypeptide(L)'
;MSITKQRGNVVGFLLPLIVVGAAFAYLFSSNSTLIPAGGPVPYVFVSLFIFPIAAIWPLLKDLTELQEISSITATERRRLSDMVDEVQGYLKASAFMLLAFGSITGGALYLVVINAVEAKLALGGIGFFFGSAICIFVFLFNMRLKVQNYRAKLAKRVEDMKSSQKLLKRFNKKEE
;
A
#
# COMPACT_ATOMS: atom_id res chain seq x y z
N MET A 1 -8.55 17.08 12.31
CA MET A 1 -8.17 17.14 10.89
C MET A 1 -8.96 16.04 10.20
N SER A 2 -9.99 16.40 9.44
CA SER A 2 -11.00 15.45 8.94
C SER A 2 -10.45 14.64 7.77
N ILE A 3 -10.25 13.35 7.97
CA ILE A 3 -9.87 12.37 6.93
C ILE A 3 -11.04 12.15 5.95
N THR A 4 -12.26 12.47 6.38
CA THR A 4 -13.48 12.39 5.56
C THR A 4 -13.48 13.30 4.32
N LYS A 5 -12.56 14.28 4.23
CA LYS A 5 -12.42 15.14 3.04
C LYS A 5 -11.65 14.50 1.89
N GLN A 6 -11.13 13.27 2.07
CA GLN A 6 -10.37 12.54 1.05
C GLN A 6 -11.25 11.66 0.14
N ARG A 7 -12.57 11.61 0.39
CA ARG A 7 -13.55 10.93 -0.47
C ARG A 7 -13.68 11.56 -1.88
N GLY A 8 -13.05 12.73 -2.09
CA GLY A 8 -13.13 13.50 -3.33
C GLY A 8 -12.12 13.13 -4.44
N ASN A 9 -11.14 12.24 -4.21
CA ASN A 9 -10.07 12.06 -5.18
C ASN A 9 -9.78 10.62 -5.61
N VAL A 10 -10.80 9.81 -5.85
CA VAL A 10 -10.63 8.57 -6.63
C VAL A 10 -10.03 8.91 -8.00
N VAL A 11 -10.48 9.99 -8.62
CA VAL A 11 -9.94 10.52 -9.88
C VAL A 11 -8.47 10.93 -9.72
N GLY A 12 -8.10 11.56 -8.61
CA GLY A 12 -6.72 11.97 -8.33
C GLY A 12 -5.75 10.79 -8.14
N PHE A 13 -6.25 9.61 -7.77
CA PHE A 13 -5.45 8.39 -7.68
C PHE A 13 -5.41 7.63 -9.01
N LEU A 14 -6.53 7.56 -9.74
CA LEU A 14 -6.61 6.83 -11.02
C LEU A 14 -5.79 7.51 -12.12
N LEU A 15 -5.73 8.84 -12.15
CA LEU A 15 -5.02 9.58 -13.19
C LEU A 15 -3.52 9.27 -13.24
N PRO A 16 -2.74 9.37 -12.14
CA PRO A 16 -1.33 8.98 -12.16
C PRO A 16 -1.12 7.50 -12.46
N LEU A 17 -2.03 6.61 -12.04
CA LEU A 17 -1.97 5.19 -12.32
C LEU A 17 -2.10 4.92 -13.83
N ILE A 18 -3.02 5.59 -14.52
CA ILE A 18 -3.20 5.47 -15.97
C ILE A 18 -2.01 6.07 -16.72
N VAL A 19 -1.55 7.26 -16.34
CA VAL A 19 -0.44 7.96 -17.03
C VAL A 19 0.87 7.17 -16.90
N VAL A 20 1.23 6.76 -15.69
CA VAL A 20 2.44 5.97 -15.44
C VAL A 20 2.32 4.60 -16.09
N GLY A 21 1.16 3.94 -15.98
CA GLY A 21 0.89 2.67 -16.65
C GLY A 21 1.05 2.77 -18.16
N ALA A 22 0.49 3.81 -18.81
CA ALA A 22 0.63 4.02 -20.25
C ALA A 22 2.08 4.31 -20.67
N ALA A 23 2.83 5.09 -19.89
CA ALA A 23 4.26 5.36 -20.16
C ALA A 23 5.08 4.06 -20.13
N PHE A 24 4.87 3.20 -19.12
CA PHE A 24 5.54 1.90 -19.03
C PHE A 24 5.07 0.94 -20.12
N ALA A 25 3.78 0.95 -20.49
CA ALA A 25 3.27 0.18 -21.61
C ALA A 25 3.99 0.52 -22.91
N TYR A 26 4.19 1.81 -23.18
CA TYR A 26 4.94 2.28 -24.34
C TYR A 26 6.41 1.84 -24.31
N LEU A 27 7.10 2.02 -23.17
CA LEU A 27 8.49 1.61 -23.00
C LEU A 27 8.69 0.11 -23.23
N PHE A 28 7.83 -0.71 -22.64
CA PHE A 28 7.93 -2.17 -22.77
C PHE A 28 7.58 -2.65 -24.20
N SER A 29 6.52 -2.10 -24.82
CA SER A 29 6.15 -2.45 -26.19
C SER A 29 7.20 -2.06 -27.22
N SER A 30 8.02 -1.01 -26.95
CA SER A 30 9.11 -0.61 -27.82
C SER A 30 10.32 -1.54 -27.75
N ASN A 31 10.44 -2.35 -26.69
CA ASN A 31 11.54 -3.29 -26.47
C ASN A 31 11.08 -4.74 -26.62
N SER A 32 10.59 -5.10 -27.81
CA SER A 32 10.05 -6.45 -28.12
C SER A 32 11.09 -7.59 -27.98
N THR A 33 12.38 -7.25 -27.92
CA THR A 33 13.48 -8.22 -27.72
C THR A 33 13.58 -8.78 -26.30
N LEU A 34 12.84 -8.23 -25.34
CA LEU A 34 12.84 -8.69 -23.93
C LEU A 34 12.26 -10.09 -23.75
N ILE A 35 11.41 -10.54 -24.66
CA ILE A 35 10.83 -11.89 -24.66
C ILE A 35 11.14 -12.54 -25.98
N PRO A 36 12.16 -13.41 -26.04
CA PRO A 36 12.43 -14.19 -27.24
C PRO A 36 11.29 -15.19 -27.48
N ALA A 37 10.78 -15.24 -28.72
CA ALA A 37 9.78 -16.20 -29.12
C ALA A 37 10.30 -17.64 -28.93
N GLY A 38 9.55 -18.48 -28.22
CA GLY A 38 9.94 -19.87 -27.92
C GLY A 38 11.00 -20.02 -26.79
N GLY A 39 11.35 -18.92 -26.09
CA GLY A 39 12.24 -18.94 -24.93
C GLY A 39 11.53 -19.36 -23.62
N PRO A 40 12.30 -19.61 -22.55
CA PRO A 40 11.72 -19.88 -21.22
C PRO A 40 10.91 -18.67 -20.74
N VAL A 41 9.75 -18.94 -20.10
CA VAL A 41 8.90 -17.88 -19.53
C VAL A 41 9.70 -17.09 -18.49
N PRO A 42 9.86 -15.76 -18.66
CA PRO A 42 10.59 -14.94 -17.69
C PRO A 42 9.72 -14.64 -16.46
N TYR A 43 9.59 -15.61 -15.55
CA TYR A 43 8.81 -15.49 -14.31
C TYR A 43 9.28 -14.35 -13.40
N VAL A 44 10.45 -13.76 -13.66
CA VAL A 44 10.95 -12.57 -12.97
C VAL A 44 9.93 -11.43 -13.03
N PHE A 45 9.20 -11.27 -14.14
CA PHE A 45 8.16 -10.25 -14.24
C PHE A 45 6.99 -10.48 -13.26
N VAL A 46 6.66 -11.73 -12.98
CA VAL A 46 5.61 -12.08 -12.00
C VAL A 46 6.09 -11.78 -10.59
N SER A 47 7.36 -12.05 -10.27
CA SER A 47 7.93 -11.80 -8.94
C SER A 47 7.96 -10.31 -8.56
N LEU A 48 8.00 -9.41 -9.55
CA LEU A 48 7.96 -7.96 -9.30
C LEU A 48 6.64 -7.50 -8.65
N PHE A 49 5.55 -8.23 -8.84
CA PHE A 49 4.26 -7.92 -8.19
C PHE A 49 4.19 -8.44 -6.74
N ILE A 50 5.03 -9.42 -6.37
CA ILE A 50 5.08 -9.97 -5.01
C ILE A 50 5.77 -8.98 -4.05
N PHE A 51 6.74 -8.23 -4.54
CA PHE A 51 7.51 -7.28 -3.72
C PHE A 51 6.63 -6.21 -3.03
N PRO A 52 5.70 -5.52 -3.71
CA PRO A 52 4.79 -4.59 -3.05
C PRO A 52 3.85 -5.26 -2.04
N ILE A 53 3.47 -6.53 -2.27
CA ILE A 53 2.63 -7.29 -1.33
C ILE A 53 3.36 -7.50 0.00
N ALA A 54 4.66 -7.80 -0.05
CA ALA A 54 5.47 -7.96 1.15
C ALA A 54 5.51 -6.70 2.03
N ALA A 55 5.35 -5.51 1.43
CA ALA A 55 5.28 -4.24 2.16
C ALA A 55 3.94 -4.05 2.92
N ILE A 56 2.90 -4.79 2.57
CA ILE A 56 1.57 -4.71 3.22
C ILE A 56 1.62 -5.32 4.62
N TRP A 57 2.37 -6.39 4.81
CA TRP A 57 2.42 -7.12 6.09
C TRP A 57 2.88 -6.27 7.29
N PRO A 58 4.03 -5.55 7.22
CA PRO A 58 4.45 -4.67 8.30
C PRO A 58 3.42 -3.56 8.59
N LEU A 59 2.74 -3.07 7.56
CA LEU A 59 1.73 -2.04 7.71
C LEU A 59 0.50 -2.54 8.45
N LEU A 60 0.04 -3.77 8.17
CA LEU A 60 -1.05 -4.42 8.92
C LEU A 60 -0.67 -4.61 10.39
N LYS A 61 0.58 -5.00 10.66
CA LYS A 61 1.09 -5.14 12.02
C LYS A 61 1.11 -3.79 12.75
N ASP A 62 1.61 -2.74 12.13
CA ASP A 62 1.62 -1.38 12.70
C ASP A 62 0.19 -0.89 13.02
N LEU A 63 -0.81 -1.27 12.22
CA LEU A 63 -2.21 -0.91 12.45
C LEU A 63 -2.83 -1.69 13.62
N THR A 64 -2.54 -2.99 13.76
CA THR A 64 -3.04 -3.78 14.90
C THR A 64 -2.44 -3.31 16.22
N GLU A 65 -1.15 -2.99 16.25
CA GLU A 65 -0.49 -2.43 17.43
C GLU A 65 -1.07 -1.07 17.85
N LEU A 66 -1.55 -0.26 16.88
CA LEU A 66 -2.24 0.99 17.20
C LEU A 66 -3.58 0.77 17.90
N GLN A 67 -4.32 -0.29 17.57
CA GLN A 67 -5.60 -0.62 18.22
C GLN A 67 -5.42 -1.09 19.67
N GLU A 68 -4.27 -1.66 20.02
CA GLU A 68 -3.97 -2.17 21.35
C GLU A 68 -3.63 -1.07 22.38
N ILE A 69 -3.44 0.18 21.94
CA ILE A 69 -3.14 1.29 22.85
C ILE A 69 -4.35 1.59 23.74
N SER A 70 -4.31 1.11 24.99
CA SER A 70 -5.42 1.15 25.95
C SER A 70 -5.66 2.50 26.65
N SER A 71 -4.73 3.46 26.50
CA SER A 71 -4.73 4.73 27.24
C SER A 71 -5.44 5.89 26.55
N ILE A 72 -6.32 5.58 25.57
CA ILE A 72 -7.02 6.57 24.74
C ILE A 72 -8.47 6.69 25.20
N THR A 73 -9.06 7.90 25.11
CA THR A 73 -10.48 8.14 25.41
C THR A 73 -11.39 7.33 24.48
N ALA A 74 -12.59 6.98 24.97
CA ALA A 74 -13.55 6.16 24.18
C ALA A 74 -13.87 6.75 22.80
N THR A 75 -13.96 8.09 22.72
CA THR A 75 -14.22 8.81 21.46
C THR A 75 -13.04 8.74 20.49
N GLU A 76 -11.80 8.84 20.99
CA GLU A 76 -10.59 8.70 20.18
C GLU A 76 -10.41 7.28 19.71
N ARG A 77 -10.72 6.30 20.57
CA ARG A 77 -10.68 4.87 20.21
C ARG A 77 -11.61 4.53 19.06
N ARG A 78 -12.84 5.08 19.06
CA ARG A 78 -13.80 4.88 17.97
C ARG A 78 -13.27 5.47 16.65
N ARG A 79 -12.76 6.71 16.68
CA ARG A 79 -12.17 7.34 15.49
C ARG A 79 -10.95 6.59 14.96
N LEU A 80 -10.15 6.03 15.86
CA LEU A 80 -8.99 5.22 15.51
C LEU A 80 -9.43 3.92 14.85
N SER A 81 -10.43 3.22 15.39
CA SER A 81 -11.00 2.02 14.81
C SER A 81 -11.51 2.27 13.39
N ASP A 82 -12.32 3.32 13.19
CA ASP A 82 -12.86 3.67 11.87
C ASP A 82 -11.74 3.95 10.86
N MET A 83 -10.66 4.64 11.28
CA MET A 83 -9.51 4.92 10.43
C MET A 83 -8.73 3.63 10.09
N VAL A 84 -8.54 2.74 11.06
CA VAL A 84 -7.82 1.48 10.85
C VAL A 84 -8.60 0.57 9.91
N ASP A 85 -9.91 0.47 10.08
CA ASP A 85 -10.78 -0.34 9.22
C ASP A 85 -10.77 0.16 7.77
N GLU A 86 -10.81 1.49 7.58
CA GLU A 86 -10.68 2.11 6.26
C GLU A 86 -9.32 1.77 5.61
N VAL A 87 -8.22 1.94 6.34
CA VAL A 87 -6.87 1.65 5.85
C VAL A 87 -6.70 0.17 5.53
N GLN A 88 -7.22 -0.73 6.38
CA GLN A 88 -7.20 -2.17 6.11
C GLN A 88 -7.97 -2.53 4.84
N GLY A 89 -9.10 -1.85 4.59
CA GLY A 89 -9.85 -2.01 3.35
C GLY A 89 -9.00 -1.68 2.11
N TYR A 90 -8.31 -0.55 2.12
CA TYR A 90 -7.40 -0.16 1.02
C TYR A 90 -6.23 -1.14 0.85
N LEU A 91 -5.67 -1.66 1.95
CA LEU A 91 -4.58 -2.63 1.89
C LEU A 91 -5.03 -3.95 1.26
N LYS A 92 -6.19 -4.46 1.67
CA LYS A 92 -6.77 -5.69 1.11
C LYS A 92 -7.07 -5.52 -0.38
N ALA A 93 -7.67 -4.39 -0.78
CA ALA A 93 -7.95 -4.08 -2.18
C ALA A 93 -6.65 -3.99 -3.00
N SER A 94 -5.61 -3.31 -2.49
CA SER A 94 -4.31 -3.21 -3.16
C SER A 94 -3.63 -4.57 -3.31
N ALA A 95 -3.68 -5.43 -2.29
CA ALA A 95 -3.14 -6.79 -2.34
C ALA A 95 -3.85 -7.62 -3.42
N PHE A 96 -5.18 -7.55 -3.46
CA PHE A 96 -5.97 -8.25 -4.48
C PHE A 96 -5.63 -7.77 -5.89
N MET A 97 -5.53 -6.45 -6.10
CA MET A 97 -5.14 -5.90 -7.42
C MET A 97 -3.74 -6.36 -7.84
N LEU A 98 -2.76 -6.37 -6.94
CA LEU A 98 -1.41 -6.81 -7.25
C LEU A 98 -1.36 -8.31 -7.59
N LEU A 99 -2.11 -9.15 -6.86
CA LEU A 99 -2.24 -10.57 -7.19
C LEU A 99 -2.90 -10.77 -8.56
N ALA A 100 -3.95 -10.02 -8.87
CA ALA A 100 -4.60 -10.07 -10.19
C ALA A 100 -3.63 -9.66 -11.29
N PHE A 101 -2.87 -8.57 -11.13
CA PHE A 101 -1.86 -8.14 -12.11
C PHE A 101 -0.77 -9.20 -12.31
N GLY A 102 -0.27 -9.81 -11.24
CA GLY A 102 0.71 -10.91 -11.33
C GLY A 102 0.16 -12.12 -12.08
N SER A 103 -1.10 -12.50 -11.80
CA SER A 103 -1.77 -13.63 -12.49
C SER A 103 -2.00 -13.36 -13.97
N ILE A 104 -2.49 -12.16 -14.32
CA ILE A 104 -2.70 -11.75 -15.72
C ILE A 104 -1.36 -11.69 -16.45
N THR A 105 -0.32 -11.14 -15.81
CA THR A 105 1.04 -11.09 -16.37
C THR A 105 1.58 -12.49 -16.64
N GLY A 106 1.44 -13.42 -15.70
CA GLY A 106 1.85 -14.82 -15.88
C GLY A 106 1.12 -15.50 -17.03
N GLY A 107 -0.20 -15.29 -17.13
CA GLY A 107 -1.01 -15.79 -18.24
C GLY A 107 -0.61 -15.19 -19.59
N ALA A 108 -0.39 -13.87 -19.65
CA ALA A 108 0.05 -13.19 -20.86
C ALA A 108 1.41 -13.70 -21.34
N LEU A 109 2.37 -13.89 -20.44
CA LEU A 109 3.68 -14.46 -20.76
C LEU A 109 3.56 -15.88 -21.31
N TYR A 110 2.71 -16.71 -20.72
CA TYR A 110 2.46 -18.06 -21.22
C TYR A 110 1.89 -18.04 -22.65
N LEU A 111 0.91 -17.15 -22.93
CA LEU A 111 0.30 -17.02 -24.25
C LEU A 111 1.32 -16.57 -25.31
N VAL A 112 2.31 -15.74 -24.95
CA VAL A 112 3.39 -15.37 -25.86
C VAL A 112 4.27 -16.56 -26.19
N VAL A 113 4.61 -17.39 -25.22
CA VAL A 113 5.48 -18.57 -25.42
C VAL A 113 4.84 -19.58 -26.37
N ILE A 114 3.53 -19.77 -26.30
CA ILE A 114 2.78 -20.65 -27.25
C ILE A 114 2.41 -19.96 -28.57
N ASN A 115 2.92 -18.75 -28.83
CA ASN A 115 2.64 -17.94 -30.02
C ASN A 115 1.13 -17.62 -30.23
N ALA A 116 0.33 -17.62 -29.16
CA ALA A 116 -1.10 -17.28 -29.22
C ALA A 116 -1.34 -15.77 -29.26
N VAL A 117 -0.39 -14.96 -28.75
CA VAL A 117 -0.47 -13.50 -28.71
C VAL A 117 0.87 -12.90 -29.13
N GLU A 118 0.81 -11.77 -29.85
CA GLU A 118 2.02 -11.05 -30.24
C GLU A 118 2.79 -10.54 -29.00
N ALA A 119 4.10 -10.77 -28.97
CA ALA A 119 4.97 -10.36 -27.85
C ALA A 119 4.87 -8.85 -27.54
N LYS A 120 4.73 -8.02 -28.58
CA LYS A 120 4.61 -6.56 -28.43
C LYS A 120 3.37 -6.16 -27.64
N LEU A 121 2.23 -6.79 -27.89
CA LEU A 121 0.96 -6.50 -27.21
C LEU A 121 0.99 -6.97 -25.75
N ALA A 122 1.53 -8.17 -25.52
CA ALA A 122 1.69 -8.71 -24.17
C ALA A 122 2.65 -7.85 -23.34
N LEU A 123 3.78 -7.44 -23.90
CA LEU A 123 4.74 -6.54 -23.23
C LEU A 123 4.11 -5.18 -22.91
N GLY A 124 3.29 -4.62 -23.78
CA GLY A 124 2.53 -3.41 -23.49
C GLY A 124 1.62 -3.57 -22.27
N GLY A 125 0.88 -4.67 -22.21
CA GLY A 125 0.03 -5.01 -21.06
C GLY A 125 0.82 -5.20 -19.77
N ILE A 126 1.92 -5.95 -19.82
CA ILE A 126 2.82 -6.16 -18.67
C ILE A 126 3.40 -4.84 -18.19
N GLY A 127 3.85 -3.97 -19.12
CA GLY A 127 4.35 -2.64 -18.77
C GLY A 127 3.29 -1.78 -18.06
N PHE A 128 2.04 -1.80 -18.56
CA PHE A 128 0.93 -1.09 -17.93
C PHE A 128 0.70 -1.55 -16.50
N PHE A 129 0.62 -2.86 -16.25
CA PHE A 129 0.43 -3.40 -14.91
C PHE A 129 1.62 -3.10 -14.00
N PHE A 130 2.85 -3.14 -14.53
CA PHE A 130 4.04 -2.81 -13.79
C PHE A 130 4.06 -1.34 -13.36
N GLY A 131 3.78 -0.40 -14.26
CA GLY A 131 3.66 1.02 -13.93
C GLY A 131 2.56 1.27 -12.89
N SER A 132 1.42 0.58 -13.00
CA SER A 132 0.34 0.65 -12.03
C SER A 132 0.76 0.10 -10.66
N ALA A 133 1.53 -0.99 -10.62
CA ALA A 133 2.05 -1.57 -9.38
C ALA A 133 3.03 -0.62 -8.66
N ILE A 134 3.86 0.12 -9.41
CA ILE A 134 4.73 1.17 -8.85
C ILE A 134 3.88 2.26 -8.18
N CYS A 135 2.81 2.73 -8.81
CA CYS A 135 1.91 3.72 -8.22
C CYS A 135 1.27 3.21 -6.92
N ILE A 136 0.80 1.95 -6.91
CA ILE A 136 0.26 1.32 -5.71
C ILE A 136 1.34 1.24 -4.63
N PHE A 137 2.56 0.86 -4.96
CA PHE A 137 3.67 0.78 -4.00
C PHE A 137 3.98 2.15 -3.38
N VAL A 138 4.06 3.21 -4.17
CA VAL A 138 4.27 4.58 -3.68
C VAL A 138 3.12 5.02 -2.77
N PHE A 139 1.88 4.67 -3.12
CA PHE A 139 0.71 4.94 -2.28
C PHE A 139 0.82 4.21 -0.93
N LEU A 140 1.15 2.92 -0.92
CA LEU A 140 1.33 2.12 0.29
C LEU A 140 2.46 2.67 1.17
N PHE A 141 3.57 3.10 0.56
CA PHE A 141 4.69 3.69 1.26
C PHE A 141 4.31 5.01 1.95
N ASN A 142 3.60 5.90 1.24
CA ASN A 142 3.09 7.14 1.81
C ASN A 142 2.09 6.89 2.95
N MET A 143 1.28 5.85 2.81
CA MET A 143 0.33 5.45 3.85
C MET A 143 1.05 4.95 5.10
N ARG A 144 2.11 4.17 4.93
CA ARG A 144 2.98 3.71 6.03
C ARG A 144 3.59 4.90 6.80
N LEU A 145 4.13 5.88 6.10
CA LEU A 145 4.68 7.08 6.73
C LEU A 145 3.62 7.85 7.55
N LYS A 146 2.39 7.96 7.04
CA LYS A 146 1.28 8.59 7.76
C LYS A 146 0.93 7.83 9.05
N VAL A 147 0.84 6.50 8.98
CA VAL A 147 0.55 5.64 10.13
C VAL A 147 1.66 5.74 11.19
N GLN A 148 2.92 5.69 10.79
CA GLN A 148 4.06 5.84 11.69
C GLN A 148 4.09 7.21 12.37
N ASN A 149 3.85 8.29 11.63
CA ASN A 149 3.77 9.63 12.18
C ASN A 149 2.61 9.78 13.18
N TYR A 150 1.48 9.14 12.91
CA TYR A 150 0.35 9.13 13.82
C TYR A 150 0.68 8.36 15.10
N ARG A 151 1.31 7.20 14.99
CA ARG A 151 1.81 6.39 16.12
C ARG A 151 2.76 7.18 17.00
N ALA A 152 3.73 7.87 16.41
CA ALA A 152 4.68 8.71 17.18
C ALA A 152 3.98 9.83 17.95
N LYS A 153 2.98 10.48 17.35
CA LYS A 153 2.17 11.52 18.02
C LYS A 153 1.35 10.96 19.17
N LEU A 154 0.75 9.78 19.02
CA LEU A 154 0.01 9.12 20.09
C LEU A 154 0.92 8.70 21.23
N ALA A 155 2.06 8.10 20.95
CA ALA A 155 3.04 7.69 21.95
C ALA A 155 3.47 8.88 22.81
N LYS A 156 3.78 10.02 22.19
CA LYS A 156 4.15 11.26 22.89
C LYS A 156 3.02 11.75 23.83
N ARG A 157 1.76 11.77 23.36
CA ARG A 157 0.62 12.17 24.19
C ARG A 157 0.43 11.25 25.40
N VAL A 158 0.59 9.94 25.22
CA VAL A 158 0.49 8.98 26.31
C VAL A 158 1.59 9.21 27.35
N GLU A 159 2.80 9.51 26.91
CA GLU A 159 3.92 9.84 27.79
C GLU A 159 3.66 11.14 28.57
N ASP A 160 3.18 12.19 27.90
CA ASP A 160 2.82 13.48 28.52
C ASP A 160 1.71 13.28 29.57
N MET A 161 0.68 12.46 29.30
CA MET A 161 -0.37 12.15 30.27
C MET A 161 0.18 11.38 31.48
N LYS A 162 1.06 10.40 31.28
CA LYS A 162 1.69 9.64 32.37
C LYS A 162 2.57 10.53 33.22
N SER A 163 3.30 11.47 32.64
CA SER A 163 4.15 12.41 33.39
C SER A 163 3.30 13.37 34.21
N SER A 164 2.21 13.91 33.64
CA SER A 164 1.27 14.77 34.38
C SER A 164 0.61 14.06 35.56
N GLN A 165 0.20 12.80 35.39
CA GLN A 165 -0.37 11.98 36.47
C GLN A 165 0.67 11.70 37.57
N LYS A 166 1.94 11.48 37.20
CA LYS A 166 3.01 11.33 38.22
C LYS A 166 3.24 12.61 39.04
N LEU A 167 3.17 13.75 38.38
CA LEU A 167 3.28 15.05 39.07
C LEU A 167 2.11 15.27 40.01
N LEU A 168 0.87 15.06 39.57
CA LEU A 168 -0.32 15.17 40.43
C LEU A 168 -0.23 14.26 41.68
N LYS A 169 0.19 13.01 41.50
CA LYS A 169 0.39 12.08 42.64
C LYS A 169 1.46 12.57 43.62
N ARG A 170 2.50 13.27 43.16
CA ARG A 170 3.52 13.84 44.03
C ARG A 170 3.02 15.07 44.81
N PHE A 171 2.15 15.87 44.21
CA PHE A 171 1.52 17.01 44.91
C PHE A 171 0.57 16.54 45.99
N ASN A 172 -0.34 15.59 45.70
CA ASN A 172 -1.27 15.07 46.73
C ASN A 172 -0.56 14.39 47.88
N LYS A 173 0.61 13.75 47.68
CA LYS A 173 1.39 13.11 48.74
C LYS A 173 2.15 14.10 49.62
N LYS A 174 2.26 15.38 49.25
CA LYS A 174 2.89 16.42 50.08
C LYS A 174 1.88 17.17 50.96
N GLU A 175 0.59 16.98 50.74
CA GLU A 175 -0.49 17.59 51.51
C GLU A 175 -1.01 16.69 52.66
N GLU A 176 -0.61 15.41 52.68
CA GLU A 176 -0.77 14.46 53.80
C GLU A 176 0.50 14.50 54.71
#